data_ae144e8bb3c5c10640c11f1e3c514e14
#
_entry.id   ae144e8bb3c5c10640c11f1e3c514e14
#
_cell.length_a   1.000
_cell.length_b   1.000
_cell.length_c   1.000
_cell.angle_alpha   90.00
_cell.angle_beta   90.00
_cell.angle_gamma   90.00
#
_symmetry.space_group_name_H-M   'P 1'
#
loop_
_entity.id
_entity.type
_entity.pdbx_description
1 polymer ?
#
loop_
_entity_poly.entity_id
_entity_poly.type
_entity_poly.pdbx_seq_one_letter_code
_entity_poly.pdbx_strand_id
1 'polypeptide(L)'
;NSIMSGKKLDDIPGITYNKKGKWIQTGPSERITHLGEIQSPYLIGLFDDLKQEEYSVNAIIETDRGCPYKCTFCDWGGTTFSKIKKFDLDRVFGEIEWAGKNKIEMLNSSNANFGIFKERDSLIVDKIIETKHKYGYPKLFETSWAKNSNQDVLDLAIRLEKNGLLRKFGISVQSTEPEVLKNIKRSNMKINDFDDILDRAKQNNISVMVETIVGLPGETF
;
A
#
# COMPACT_ATOMS: atom_id res chain seq x y z
N ASN A 1 14.97 4.91 -20.91
CA ASN A 1 16.18 4.78 -21.73
C ASN A 1 15.96 4.98 -23.24
N SER A 2 14.73 4.84 -23.77
CA SER A 2 14.45 5.03 -25.21
C SER A 2 14.77 6.45 -25.71
N ILE A 3 14.55 7.48 -24.90
CA ILE A 3 14.89 8.87 -25.23
C ILE A 3 16.42 9.04 -25.30
N MET A 4 17.13 8.48 -24.33
CA MET A 4 18.60 8.52 -24.25
C MET A 4 19.25 7.74 -25.42
N SER A 5 18.57 6.73 -25.98
CA SER A 5 19.03 5.94 -27.13
C SER A 5 18.69 6.58 -28.47
N GLY A 6 18.19 7.82 -28.51
CA GLY A 6 17.92 8.54 -29.73
C GLY A 6 16.66 8.13 -30.51
N LYS A 7 15.75 7.36 -29.92
CA LYS A 7 14.46 7.06 -30.54
C LYS A 7 13.63 8.33 -30.70
N LYS A 8 12.90 8.43 -31.80
CA LYS A 8 11.94 9.52 -32.01
C LYS A 8 10.82 9.42 -30.98
N LEU A 9 10.36 10.54 -30.44
CA LEU A 9 9.29 10.56 -29.44
C LEU A 9 7.99 9.92 -29.95
N ASP A 10 7.70 10.07 -31.24
CA ASP A 10 6.53 9.46 -31.89
C ASP A 10 6.52 7.92 -31.79
N ASP A 11 7.71 7.31 -31.72
CA ASP A 11 7.90 5.85 -31.71
C ASP A 11 7.98 5.26 -30.27
N ILE A 12 7.84 6.11 -29.24
CA ILE A 12 7.86 5.68 -27.85
C ILE A 12 6.43 5.56 -27.35
N PRO A 13 5.94 4.36 -27.04
CA PRO A 13 4.57 4.19 -26.54
C PRO A 13 4.41 4.71 -25.10
N GLY A 14 3.20 5.14 -24.75
CA GLY A 14 2.82 5.54 -23.40
C GLY A 14 3.34 6.89 -22.94
N ILE A 15 3.70 7.78 -23.85
CA ILE A 15 4.14 9.15 -23.51
C ILE A 15 3.22 10.21 -24.08
N THR A 16 3.21 11.36 -23.41
CA THR A 16 2.61 12.60 -23.91
C THR A 16 3.71 13.66 -23.98
N TYR A 17 3.86 14.31 -25.12
CA TYR A 17 4.88 15.33 -25.31
C TYR A 17 4.37 16.49 -26.17
N ASN A 18 5.01 17.65 -26.07
CA ASN A 18 4.67 18.80 -26.87
C ASN A 18 5.52 18.83 -28.17
N LYS A 19 4.85 18.88 -29.32
CA LYS A 19 5.48 19.01 -30.65
C LYS A 19 4.99 20.29 -31.28
N LYS A 20 5.82 21.31 -31.29
CA LYS A 20 5.52 22.63 -31.91
C LYS A 20 4.17 23.23 -31.44
N GLY A 21 3.92 23.23 -30.14
CA GLY A 21 2.70 23.77 -29.53
C GLY A 21 1.51 22.84 -29.50
N LYS A 22 1.58 21.65 -30.10
CA LYS A 22 0.53 20.61 -29.98
C LYS A 22 0.95 19.49 -29.07
N TRP A 23 0.03 19.07 -28.20
CA TRP A 23 0.20 17.88 -27.36
C TRP A 23 -0.07 16.62 -28.18
N ILE A 24 0.94 15.76 -28.23
CA ILE A 24 0.87 14.45 -28.91
C ILE A 24 0.86 13.39 -27.83
N GLN A 25 -0.10 12.50 -27.89
CA GLN A 25 -0.16 11.30 -27.05
C GLN A 25 0.08 10.07 -27.93
N THR A 26 1.10 9.30 -27.60
CA THR A 26 1.37 8.04 -28.29
C THR A 26 0.46 6.92 -27.77
N GLY A 27 0.38 5.82 -28.50
CA GLY A 27 -0.40 4.65 -28.08
C GLY A 27 0.05 4.11 -26.70
N PRO A 28 -0.78 3.29 -26.03
CA PRO A 28 -0.45 2.72 -24.73
C PRO A 28 0.81 1.84 -24.83
N SER A 29 1.64 1.89 -23.79
CA SER A 29 2.74 0.95 -23.64
C SER A 29 2.23 -0.41 -23.15
N GLU A 30 2.96 -1.47 -23.45
CA GLU A 30 2.71 -2.77 -22.82
C GLU A 30 2.87 -2.66 -21.30
N ARG A 31 1.96 -3.29 -20.57
CA ARG A 31 2.04 -3.31 -19.12
C ARG A 31 3.09 -4.31 -18.65
N ILE A 32 3.95 -3.90 -17.72
CA ILE A 32 4.88 -4.80 -17.05
C ILE A 32 4.08 -5.94 -16.42
N THR A 33 4.37 -7.17 -16.82
CA THR A 33 3.69 -8.37 -16.33
C THR A 33 4.37 -8.96 -15.11
N HIS A 34 5.68 -8.83 -15.00
CA HIS A 34 6.49 -9.33 -13.90
C HIS A 34 7.12 -8.17 -13.12
N LEU A 35 6.71 -7.99 -11.85
CA LEU A 35 7.22 -6.90 -11.03
C LEU A 35 8.72 -7.08 -10.67
N GLY A 36 9.27 -8.27 -10.80
CA GLY A 36 10.70 -8.55 -10.64
C GLY A 36 11.61 -7.79 -11.62
N GLU A 37 11.07 -7.34 -12.76
CA GLU A 37 11.80 -6.50 -13.72
C GLU A 37 12.07 -5.08 -13.19
N ILE A 38 11.31 -4.64 -12.18
CA ILE A 38 11.46 -3.33 -11.55
C ILE A 38 12.50 -3.45 -10.45
N GLN A 39 13.66 -2.86 -10.65
CA GLN A 39 14.71 -2.86 -9.63
C GLN A 39 14.29 -2.07 -8.39
N SER A 40 14.70 -2.55 -7.22
CA SER A 40 14.50 -1.80 -5.97
C SER A 40 15.52 -0.67 -5.87
N PRO A 41 15.08 0.58 -5.71
CA PRO A 41 16.00 1.71 -5.55
C PRO A 41 16.83 1.61 -4.28
N TYR A 42 16.32 0.92 -3.26
CA TYR A 42 17.03 0.67 -2.01
C TYR A 42 18.15 -0.35 -2.18
N LEU A 43 17.88 -1.44 -2.92
CA LEU A 43 18.82 -2.56 -3.02
C LEU A 43 19.91 -2.35 -4.08
N ILE A 44 19.70 -1.41 -5.01
CA ILE A 44 20.74 -1.01 -6.00
C ILE A 44 21.64 0.13 -5.50
N GLY A 45 21.52 0.55 -4.23
CA GLY A 45 22.35 1.57 -3.63
C GLY A 45 22.02 3.01 -4.00
N LEU A 46 20.82 3.29 -4.58
CA LEU A 46 20.46 4.65 -4.99
C LEU A 46 20.38 5.63 -3.81
N PHE A 47 20.21 5.12 -2.60
CA PHE A 47 20.07 5.88 -1.36
C PHE A 47 21.25 5.69 -0.38
N ASP A 48 22.38 5.14 -0.83
CA ASP A 48 23.53 4.87 0.07
C ASP A 48 24.17 6.15 0.60
N ASP A 49 24.04 7.26 -0.14
CA ASP A 49 24.57 8.58 0.26
C ASP A 49 23.62 9.39 1.17
N LEU A 50 22.49 8.82 1.61
CA LEU A 50 21.56 9.51 2.49
C LEU A 50 22.21 9.76 3.86
N LYS A 51 22.38 11.05 4.19
CA LYS A 51 22.87 11.50 5.50
C LYS A 51 21.74 11.48 6.53
N GLN A 52 21.50 10.32 7.10
CA GLN A 52 20.40 10.11 8.07
C GLN A 52 20.65 10.77 9.42
N GLU A 53 21.90 11.17 9.69
CA GLU A 53 22.26 11.88 10.93
C GLU A 53 21.68 13.31 10.99
N GLU A 54 21.34 13.88 9.81
CA GLU A 54 20.81 15.24 9.70
C GLU A 54 19.28 15.28 9.61
N TYR A 55 18.61 14.16 9.24
CA TYR A 55 17.18 14.13 8.95
C TYR A 55 16.53 12.84 9.44
N SER A 56 15.28 12.94 9.93
CA SER A 56 14.41 11.77 10.10
C SER A 56 13.94 11.29 8.73
N VAL A 57 14.29 10.07 8.36
CA VAL A 57 13.99 9.51 7.04
C VAL A 57 12.90 8.45 7.15
N ASN A 58 11.89 8.60 6.32
CA ASN A 58 10.84 7.59 6.11
C ASN A 58 11.08 6.89 4.78
N ALA A 59 10.77 5.61 4.71
CA ALA A 59 10.85 4.85 3.47
C ALA A 59 9.46 4.34 3.05
N ILE A 60 9.25 4.24 1.75
CA ILE A 60 8.03 3.67 1.16
C ILE A 60 8.42 2.42 0.40
N ILE A 61 7.83 1.29 0.77
CA ILE A 61 7.97 0.02 0.03
C ILE A 61 6.64 -0.37 -0.61
N GLU A 62 6.70 -1.21 -1.62
CA GLU A 62 5.53 -1.78 -2.27
C GLU A 62 5.67 -3.31 -2.28
N THR A 63 4.78 -4.02 -1.59
CA THR A 63 4.83 -5.48 -1.53
C THR A 63 4.00 -6.14 -2.62
N ASP A 64 2.95 -5.46 -3.06
CA ASP A 64 2.11 -5.82 -4.19
C ASP A 64 1.53 -4.57 -4.84
N ARG A 65 1.07 -4.70 -6.08
CA ARG A 65 0.51 -3.63 -6.89
C ARG A 65 -0.83 -4.03 -7.46
N GLY A 66 -1.84 -3.17 -7.23
CA GLY A 66 -3.19 -3.33 -7.74
C GLY A 66 -4.24 -3.40 -6.64
N CYS A 67 -5.51 -3.39 -7.06
CA CYS A 67 -6.66 -3.52 -6.16
C CYS A 67 -7.74 -4.37 -6.84
N PRO A 68 -8.30 -5.39 -6.17
CA PRO A 68 -9.29 -6.26 -6.79
C PRO A 68 -10.69 -5.64 -6.81
N TYR A 69 -10.89 -4.53 -6.09
CA TYR A 69 -12.18 -3.87 -5.94
C TYR A 69 -12.44 -2.84 -7.04
N LYS A 70 -13.73 -2.51 -7.23
CA LYS A 70 -14.20 -1.64 -8.30
C LYS A 70 -14.97 -0.43 -7.74
N CYS A 71 -14.55 0.10 -6.60
CA CYS A 71 -15.21 1.25 -5.97
C CYS A 71 -15.17 2.44 -6.93
N THR A 72 -16.34 3.02 -7.25
CA THR A 72 -16.49 4.03 -8.31
C THR A 72 -15.87 5.38 -8.00
N PHE A 73 -15.65 5.67 -6.73
CA PHE A 73 -15.02 6.91 -6.24
C PHE A 73 -13.48 6.82 -6.22
N CYS A 74 -12.93 5.63 -6.42
CA CYS A 74 -11.51 5.37 -6.18
C CYS A 74 -10.72 5.25 -7.48
N ASP A 75 -9.69 6.06 -7.65
CA ASP A 75 -8.79 6.03 -8.82
C ASP A 75 -7.99 4.73 -8.92
N TRP A 76 -7.67 4.08 -7.80
CA TRP A 76 -7.05 2.76 -7.81
C TRP A 76 -7.87 1.74 -8.61
N GLY A 77 -9.20 1.79 -8.50
CA GLY A 77 -10.10 0.94 -9.27
C GLY A 77 -10.18 1.30 -10.75
N GLY A 78 -10.07 2.59 -11.10
CA GLY A 78 -10.15 3.08 -12.48
C GLY A 78 -8.91 2.77 -13.30
N THR A 79 -7.73 2.85 -12.68
CA THR A 79 -6.45 2.67 -13.36
C THR A 79 -5.92 1.25 -13.32
N THR A 80 -6.35 0.46 -12.35
CA THR A 80 -5.71 -0.83 -12.06
C THR A 80 -6.57 -2.05 -12.34
N PHE A 81 -7.75 -2.00 -12.94
CA PHE A 81 -8.63 -3.16 -13.27
C PHE A 81 -7.88 -4.49 -13.53
N SER A 82 -6.78 -4.69 -12.88
CA SER A 82 -5.87 -5.80 -13.04
C SER A 82 -5.81 -6.64 -11.78
N LYS A 83 -5.60 -7.92 -11.97
CA LYS A 83 -5.21 -8.83 -10.89
C LYS A 83 -4.05 -8.22 -10.11
N ILE A 84 -4.08 -8.33 -8.79
CA ILE A 84 -2.96 -7.89 -7.94
C ILE A 84 -1.71 -8.66 -8.36
N LYS A 85 -0.63 -7.92 -8.59
CA LYS A 85 0.71 -8.48 -8.85
C LYS A 85 1.54 -8.32 -7.60
N LYS A 86 2.36 -9.32 -7.31
CA LYS A 86 3.18 -9.37 -6.10
C LYS A 86 4.65 -9.21 -6.48
N PHE A 87 5.40 -8.47 -5.69
CA PHE A 87 6.86 -8.51 -5.71
C PHE A 87 7.36 -9.78 -5.04
N ASP A 88 8.53 -10.27 -5.41
CA ASP A 88 9.14 -11.42 -4.76
C ASP A 88 9.44 -11.13 -3.29
N LEU A 89 9.23 -12.12 -2.41
CA LEU A 89 9.44 -11.94 -0.97
C LEU A 89 10.89 -11.60 -0.64
N ASP A 90 11.86 -12.17 -1.35
CA ASP A 90 13.28 -11.89 -1.13
C ASP A 90 13.59 -10.41 -1.33
N ARG A 91 12.99 -9.78 -2.36
CA ARG A 91 13.10 -8.35 -2.57
C ARG A 91 12.47 -7.56 -1.41
N VAL A 92 11.22 -7.91 -1.04
CA VAL A 92 10.50 -7.21 0.04
C VAL A 92 11.27 -7.33 1.36
N PHE A 93 11.79 -8.52 1.66
CA PHE A 93 12.60 -8.75 2.85
C PHE A 93 13.93 -7.97 2.83
N GLY A 94 14.55 -7.90 1.65
CA GLY A 94 15.75 -7.07 1.46
C GLY A 94 15.48 -5.58 1.73
N GLU A 95 14.36 -5.04 1.23
CA GLU A 95 13.95 -3.64 1.45
C GLU A 95 13.66 -3.37 2.94
N ILE A 96 13.00 -4.29 3.64
CA ILE A 96 12.76 -4.20 5.09
C ILE A 96 14.08 -4.24 5.87
N GLU A 97 14.97 -5.17 5.51
CA GLU A 97 16.30 -5.27 6.12
C GLU A 97 17.12 -4.00 5.88
N TRP A 98 17.07 -3.44 4.67
CA TRP A 98 17.69 -2.15 4.33
C TRP A 98 17.15 -1.03 5.21
N ALA A 99 15.83 -0.97 5.41
CA ALA A 99 15.20 0.03 6.27
C ALA A 99 15.70 -0.05 7.72
N GLY A 100 15.85 -1.25 8.27
CA GLY A 100 16.40 -1.46 9.60
C GLY A 100 17.85 -1.01 9.71
N LYS A 101 18.72 -1.45 8.78
CA LYS A 101 20.14 -1.08 8.73
C LYS A 101 20.34 0.42 8.62
N ASN A 102 19.50 1.06 7.83
CA ASN A 102 19.55 2.49 7.58
C ASN A 102 18.70 3.31 8.56
N LYS A 103 18.33 2.78 9.70
CA LYS A 103 17.65 3.48 10.81
C LYS A 103 16.41 4.27 10.37
N ILE A 104 15.63 3.71 9.44
CA ILE A 104 14.39 4.34 8.95
C ILE A 104 13.38 4.42 10.09
N GLU A 105 12.90 5.61 10.40
CA GLU A 105 11.94 5.84 11.50
C GLU A 105 10.59 5.19 11.17
N MET A 106 10.03 5.49 10.00
CA MET A 106 8.74 4.98 9.57
C MET A 106 8.85 4.27 8.22
N LEU A 107 8.45 3.01 8.20
CA LEU A 107 8.32 2.21 6.99
C LEU A 107 6.86 2.24 6.54
N ASN A 108 6.58 2.84 5.40
CA ASN A 108 5.25 2.86 4.81
C ASN A 108 5.14 1.78 3.73
N SER A 109 4.05 1.04 3.75
CA SER A 109 3.67 0.19 2.63
C SER A 109 2.62 0.90 1.78
N SER A 110 2.90 1.08 0.49
CA SER A 110 1.99 1.69 -0.47
C SER A 110 0.97 0.71 -1.06
N ASN A 111 0.75 -0.42 -0.41
CA ASN A 111 -0.27 -1.40 -0.78
C ASN A 111 -1.67 -0.80 -0.68
N ALA A 112 -2.56 -1.19 -1.58
CA ALA A 112 -3.97 -0.77 -1.51
C ALA A 112 -4.80 -1.57 -0.49
N ASN A 113 -4.33 -2.77 -0.09
CA ASN A 113 -5.08 -3.70 0.78
C ASN A 113 -4.14 -4.65 1.52
N PHE A 114 -3.30 -4.16 2.41
CA PHE A 114 -2.39 -5.00 3.19
C PHE A 114 -3.17 -5.94 4.12
N GLY A 115 -2.80 -7.20 4.18
CA GLY A 115 -3.52 -8.26 4.90
C GLY A 115 -4.48 -9.07 4.01
N ILE A 116 -4.63 -8.72 2.71
CA ILE A 116 -5.46 -9.49 1.78
C ILE A 116 -4.85 -10.88 1.48
N PHE A 117 -3.54 -11.04 1.59
CA PHE A 117 -2.81 -12.30 1.40
C PHE A 117 -2.29 -12.84 2.72
N LYS A 118 -3.18 -13.44 3.51
CA LYS A 118 -2.95 -13.84 4.91
C LYS A 118 -1.54 -14.38 5.19
N GLU A 119 -1.14 -15.43 4.51
CA GLU A 119 0.14 -16.12 4.75
C GLU A 119 1.33 -15.23 4.37
N ARG A 120 1.25 -14.61 3.20
CA ARG A 120 2.30 -13.73 2.70
C ARG A 120 2.50 -12.50 3.59
N ASP A 121 1.40 -11.82 3.92
CA ASP A 121 1.45 -10.58 4.70
C ASP A 121 1.86 -10.88 6.14
N SER A 122 1.55 -12.09 6.64
CA SER A 122 2.08 -12.59 7.92
C SER A 122 3.61 -12.69 7.89
N LEU A 123 4.21 -13.27 6.85
CA LEU A 123 5.66 -13.36 6.69
C LEU A 123 6.32 -11.97 6.61
N ILE A 124 5.66 -11.01 5.96
CA ILE A 124 6.14 -9.63 5.87
C ILE A 124 6.15 -8.98 7.26
N VAL A 125 5.07 -9.14 8.04
CA VAL A 125 4.99 -8.65 9.41
C VAL A 125 6.07 -9.30 10.29
N ASP A 126 6.30 -10.62 10.16
CA ASP A 126 7.37 -11.29 10.90
C ASP A 126 8.74 -10.69 10.57
N LYS A 127 9.00 -10.43 9.27
CA LYS A 127 10.26 -9.82 8.85
C LYS A 127 10.44 -8.39 9.38
N ILE A 128 9.37 -7.59 9.43
CA ILE A 128 9.43 -6.24 10.02
C ILE A 128 9.75 -6.31 11.52
N ILE A 129 9.11 -7.22 12.25
CA ILE A 129 9.34 -7.42 13.69
C ILE A 129 10.78 -7.90 13.95
N GLU A 130 11.23 -8.92 13.21
CA GLU A 130 12.61 -9.42 13.28
C GLU A 130 13.63 -8.28 13.05
N THR A 131 13.40 -7.49 12.01
CA THR A 131 14.27 -6.38 11.64
C THR A 131 14.32 -5.31 12.74
N LYS A 132 13.16 -4.97 13.34
CA LYS A 132 13.11 -4.07 14.48
C LYS A 132 13.88 -4.61 15.68
N HIS A 133 13.73 -5.88 16.01
CA HIS A 133 14.46 -6.50 17.13
C HIS A 133 15.97 -6.47 16.87
N LYS A 134 16.39 -6.68 15.62
CA LYS A 134 17.82 -6.73 15.26
C LYS A 134 18.49 -5.35 15.23
N TYR A 135 17.81 -4.33 14.70
CA TYR A 135 18.39 -3.01 14.43
C TYR A 135 17.81 -1.88 15.29
N GLY A 136 16.71 -2.14 16.02
CA GLY A 136 15.94 -1.10 16.71
C GLY A 136 15.04 -0.26 15.78
N TYR A 137 14.99 -0.57 14.50
CA TYR A 137 14.25 0.11 13.44
C TYR A 137 13.61 -0.91 12.47
N PRO A 138 12.50 -0.51 11.78
CA PRO A 138 11.80 0.78 11.87
C PRO A 138 11.14 0.98 13.24
N LYS A 139 10.81 2.24 13.57
CA LYS A 139 10.05 2.54 14.79
C LYS A 139 8.56 2.30 14.58
N LEU A 140 8.07 2.62 13.38
CA LEU A 140 6.66 2.46 12.99
C LEU A 140 6.54 1.79 11.63
N PHE A 141 5.44 1.06 11.45
CA PHE A 141 4.98 0.55 10.17
C PHE A 141 3.58 1.08 9.89
N GLU A 142 3.39 1.69 8.73
CA GLU A 142 2.09 2.19 8.27
C GLU A 142 1.71 1.55 6.94
N THR A 143 0.41 1.27 6.77
CA THR A 143 -0.15 0.68 5.55
C THR A 143 -1.63 0.99 5.42
N SER A 144 -2.16 0.84 4.20
CA SER A 144 -3.60 0.77 3.97
C SER A 144 -4.07 -0.67 4.16
N TRP A 145 -4.81 -0.92 5.22
CA TRP A 145 -5.32 -2.25 5.55
C TRP A 145 -6.35 -2.75 4.55
N ALA A 146 -6.49 -4.06 4.45
CA ALA A 146 -7.46 -4.69 3.56
C ALA A 146 -8.88 -4.20 3.82
N LYS A 147 -9.61 -3.91 2.75
CA LYS A 147 -10.90 -3.25 2.74
C LYS A 147 -11.94 -3.90 3.66
N ASN A 148 -12.07 -5.19 3.64
CA ASN A 148 -12.96 -5.93 4.53
C ASN A 148 -12.08 -6.65 5.55
N SER A 149 -11.45 -5.87 6.42
CA SER A 149 -10.60 -6.40 7.49
C SER A 149 -11.38 -7.43 8.29
N ASN A 150 -10.79 -8.58 8.46
CA ASN A 150 -11.31 -9.68 9.27
C ASN A 150 -10.39 -9.92 10.47
N GLN A 151 -10.67 -10.95 11.25
CA GLN A 151 -9.87 -11.30 12.41
C GLN A 151 -8.41 -11.59 12.07
N ASP A 152 -8.12 -12.16 10.89
CA ASP A 152 -6.75 -12.42 10.44
C ASP A 152 -5.97 -11.12 10.19
N VAL A 153 -6.62 -10.11 9.60
CA VAL A 153 -6.00 -8.78 9.39
C VAL A 153 -5.75 -8.09 10.73
N LEU A 154 -6.69 -8.18 11.67
CA LEU A 154 -6.51 -7.66 13.01
C LEU A 154 -5.37 -8.37 13.77
N ASP A 155 -5.17 -9.68 13.55
CA ASP A 155 -4.03 -10.41 14.12
C ASP A 155 -2.68 -9.82 13.69
N LEU A 156 -2.54 -9.40 12.44
CA LEU A 156 -1.34 -8.71 11.96
C LEU A 156 -1.12 -7.40 12.71
N ALA A 157 -2.20 -6.61 12.88
CA ALA A 157 -2.14 -5.35 13.63
C ALA A 157 -1.78 -5.58 15.11
N ILE A 158 -2.36 -6.60 15.75
CA ILE A 158 -2.05 -6.97 17.15
C ILE A 158 -0.56 -7.34 17.29
N ARG A 159 -0.01 -8.09 16.36
CA ARG A 159 1.41 -8.46 16.38
C ARG A 159 2.32 -7.25 16.25
N LEU A 160 1.98 -6.32 15.36
CA LEU A 160 2.71 -5.06 15.19
C LEU A 160 2.60 -4.20 16.45
N GLU A 161 1.41 -4.07 17.05
CA GLU A 161 1.20 -3.32 18.30
C GLU A 161 2.03 -3.85 19.46
N LYS A 162 2.01 -5.16 19.68
CA LYS A 162 2.82 -5.83 20.73
C LYS A 162 4.33 -5.57 20.59
N ASN A 163 4.78 -5.20 19.41
CA ASN A 163 6.17 -4.87 19.12
C ASN A 163 6.41 -3.35 18.98
N GLY A 164 5.40 -2.52 19.32
CA GLY A 164 5.48 -1.06 19.24
C GLY A 164 5.71 -0.55 17.82
N LEU A 165 5.15 -1.23 16.82
CA LEU A 165 5.28 -0.90 15.40
C LEU A 165 4.01 -0.27 14.82
N LEU A 166 2.88 -0.35 15.53
CA LEU A 166 1.59 0.14 15.08
C LEU A 166 1.25 1.48 15.74
N ARG A 167 0.76 2.42 14.95
CA ARG A 167 0.21 3.68 15.45
C ARG A 167 -1.30 3.63 15.56
N LYS A 168 -1.95 3.05 14.56
CA LYS A 168 -3.41 2.93 14.47
C LYS A 168 -3.78 1.83 13.48
N PHE A 169 -4.96 1.26 13.67
CA PHE A 169 -5.57 0.31 12.74
C PHE A 169 -6.70 1.02 11.97
N GLY A 170 -6.54 1.18 10.66
CA GLY A 170 -7.51 1.85 9.82
C GLY A 170 -8.59 0.90 9.30
N ILE A 171 -9.85 1.28 9.42
CA ILE A 171 -10.98 0.56 8.83
C ILE A 171 -11.74 1.52 7.91
N SER A 172 -11.66 1.28 6.61
CA SER A 172 -12.32 2.11 5.61
C SER A 172 -13.75 1.63 5.38
N VAL A 173 -14.72 2.18 6.09
CA VAL A 173 -16.16 1.88 5.95
C VAL A 173 -16.78 2.65 4.78
N GLN A 174 -16.40 3.91 4.61
CA GLN A 174 -16.85 4.88 3.61
C GLN A 174 -18.30 5.35 3.80
N SER A 175 -19.28 4.45 3.86
CA SER A 175 -20.68 4.71 4.18
C SER A 175 -21.30 3.46 4.83
N THR A 176 -22.37 3.64 5.60
CA THR A 176 -23.17 2.55 6.17
C THR A 176 -24.50 2.37 5.42
N GLU A 177 -24.85 3.31 4.52
CA GLU A 177 -26.11 3.31 3.79
C GLU A 177 -26.09 2.30 2.65
N PRO A 178 -27.04 1.31 2.60
CA PRO A 178 -27.02 0.25 1.58
C PRO A 178 -27.13 0.77 0.15
N GLU A 179 -27.93 1.83 -0.08
CA GLU A 179 -28.10 2.43 -1.40
C GLU A 179 -26.81 3.14 -1.86
N VAL A 180 -26.18 3.88 -0.97
CA VAL A 180 -24.88 4.52 -1.24
C VAL A 180 -23.84 3.46 -1.59
N LEU A 181 -23.73 2.39 -0.79
CA LEU A 181 -22.79 1.30 -1.04
C LEU A 181 -23.02 0.63 -2.41
N LYS A 182 -24.28 0.44 -2.80
CA LYS A 182 -24.65 -0.08 -4.12
C LYS A 182 -24.20 0.86 -5.24
N ASN A 183 -24.45 2.17 -5.09
CA ASN A 183 -24.09 3.19 -6.09
C ASN A 183 -22.58 3.26 -6.30
N ILE A 184 -21.80 3.15 -5.23
CA ILE A 184 -20.33 3.17 -5.29
C ILE A 184 -19.70 1.79 -5.54
N LYS A 185 -20.50 0.77 -5.82
CA LYS A 185 -20.06 -0.62 -6.05
C LYS A 185 -19.18 -1.17 -4.93
N ARG A 186 -19.59 -0.93 -3.69
CA ARG A 186 -18.87 -1.38 -2.50
C ARG A 186 -19.73 -2.30 -1.64
N SER A 187 -19.12 -3.35 -1.12
CA SER A 187 -19.66 -4.15 -0.02
C SER A 187 -18.77 -3.95 1.21
N ASN A 188 -19.37 -3.68 2.36
CA ASN A 188 -18.68 -3.62 3.64
C ASN A 188 -18.76 -4.97 4.36
N MET A 189 -17.95 -5.11 5.42
CA MET A 189 -18.12 -6.21 6.38
C MET A 189 -19.49 -6.10 7.08
N LYS A 190 -19.98 -7.19 7.64
CA LYS A 190 -21.21 -7.18 8.44
C LYS A 190 -20.98 -6.37 9.73
N ILE A 191 -22.06 -5.79 10.26
CA ILE A 191 -21.99 -4.96 11.47
C ILE A 191 -21.45 -5.76 12.68
N ASN A 192 -21.88 -7.00 12.84
CA ASN A 192 -21.42 -7.84 13.93
C ASN A 192 -19.90 -8.11 13.83
N ASP A 193 -19.39 -8.36 12.62
CA ASP A 193 -17.95 -8.55 12.39
C ASP A 193 -17.16 -7.27 12.71
N PHE A 194 -17.76 -6.10 12.48
CA PHE A 194 -17.17 -4.81 12.81
C PHE A 194 -17.09 -4.60 14.32
N ASP A 195 -18.18 -4.88 15.04
CA ASP A 195 -18.23 -4.77 16.51
C ASP A 195 -17.21 -5.72 17.17
N ASP A 196 -17.13 -6.98 16.70
CA ASP A 196 -16.15 -7.95 17.17
C ASP A 196 -14.70 -7.48 16.96
N ILE A 197 -14.42 -6.81 15.84
CA ILE A 197 -13.10 -6.22 15.56
C ILE A 197 -12.81 -5.08 16.53
N LEU A 198 -13.77 -4.18 16.78
CA LEU A 198 -13.61 -3.06 17.69
C LEU A 198 -13.33 -3.53 19.13
N ASP A 199 -14.11 -4.49 19.61
CA ASP A 199 -13.96 -5.04 20.96
C ASP A 199 -12.59 -5.70 21.13
N ARG A 200 -12.17 -6.49 20.15
CA ARG A 200 -10.88 -7.16 20.19
C ARG A 200 -9.70 -6.19 20.03
N ALA A 201 -9.83 -5.15 19.21
CA ALA A 201 -8.85 -4.08 19.10
C ALA A 201 -8.68 -3.36 20.44
N LYS A 202 -9.79 -3.02 21.11
CA LYS A 202 -9.80 -2.40 22.44
C LYS A 202 -9.12 -3.28 23.50
N GLN A 203 -9.38 -4.58 23.51
CA GLN A 203 -8.74 -5.55 24.42
C GLN A 203 -7.22 -5.62 24.22
N ASN A 204 -6.71 -5.28 23.04
CA ASN A 204 -5.30 -5.28 22.71
C ASN A 204 -4.68 -3.88 22.67
N ASN A 205 -5.36 -2.85 23.21
CA ASN A 205 -4.93 -1.44 23.25
C ASN A 205 -4.66 -0.83 21.86
N ILE A 206 -5.31 -1.31 20.81
CA ILE A 206 -5.16 -0.80 19.47
C ILE A 206 -6.09 0.40 19.26
N SER A 207 -5.52 1.54 18.86
CA SER A 207 -6.27 2.70 18.39
C SER A 207 -6.86 2.41 17.01
N VAL A 208 -8.19 2.45 16.90
CA VAL A 208 -8.89 2.24 15.62
C VAL A 208 -9.27 3.58 15.02
N MET A 209 -9.00 3.75 13.72
CA MET A 209 -9.45 4.87 12.92
C MET A 209 -10.47 4.36 11.90
N VAL A 210 -11.69 4.90 11.93
CA VAL A 210 -12.72 4.59 10.95
C VAL A 210 -12.79 5.72 9.92
N GLU A 211 -12.74 5.35 8.64
CA GLU A 211 -12.78 6.29 7.52
C GLU A 211 -14.16 6.26 6.85
N THR A 212 -14.76 7.45 6.69
CA THR A 212 -16.01 7.66 5.96
C THR A 212 -15.84 8.76 4.92
N ILE A 213 -16.65 8.72 3.87
CA ILE A 213 -16.68 9.76 2.82
C ILE A 213 -18.05 10.42 2.87
N VAL A 214 -18.08 11.73 2.98
CA VAL A 214 -19.30 12.55 2.95
C VAL A 214 -19.59 13.00 1.52
N GLY A 215 -20.86 12.96 1.12
CA GLY A 215 -21.32 13.42 -0.20
C GLY A 215 -21.21 12.35 -1.30
N LEU A 216 -21.21 11.08 -0.93
CA LEU A 216 -21.30 9.99 -1.90
C LEU A 216 -22.65 9.96 -2.62
N PRO A 217 -22.73 9.43 -3.86
CA PRO A 217 -23.99 9.36 -4.62
C PRO A 217 -25.11 8.63 -3.89
N GLY A 218 -26.20 9.36 -3.61
CA GLY A 218 -27.36 8.82 -2.89
C GLY A 218 -27.33 9.01 -1.38
N GLU A 219 -26.31 9.70 -0.83
CA GLU A 219 -26.24 10.02 0.59
C GLU A 219 -27.28 11.09 0.95
N THR A 220 -27.98 10.87 2.06
CA THR A 220 -28.92 11.83 2.65
C THR A 220 -28.36 12.39 3.94
N PHE A 221 -28.61 13.67 4.18
CA PHE A 221 -28.25 14.34 5.44
C PHE A 221 -29.31 14.12 6.50
#